data_0a9fb0e826ae0be89312a7f453fe2414
#
_entry.id   0a9fb0e826ae0be89312a7f453fe2414
#
_cell.length_a   1.000
_cell.length_b   1.000
_cell.length_c   1.000
_cell.angle_alpha   90.00
_cell.angle_beta   90.00
_cell.angle_gamma   90.00
#
_symmetry.space_group_name_H-M   'P 1'
#
loop_
_entity.id
_entity.type
_entity.pdbx_description
1 polymer ?
#
loop_
_entity_poly.entity_id
_entity_poly.type
_entity_poly.pdbx_seq_one_letter_code
_entity_poly.pdbx_strand_id
1 'polypeptide(L)'
;MKITAITLILYLLGSIVSMNVENNNVFFYDDFENGLSKWDLNEPQNIQIVQSGDPVHGKVLKLTPGGEFVRALIKDSDGMNRYSVEADVLFPKAEHNYFGLIYHYNQTGDRIDFGSVYIKGNGSYIRVNPRRDYNAHRTLYEEYKTPLVGADAIVIGKWSRFKAEVIDSMCHIYVGDMITPKVTFDAFEFKSGSLGFKPRVVGGAFWLDNVRVSSIAQFSYKGPMQPGGIDYEPEQLITDWQVVGPFCGTLSELEKEGFQPEKIYTEHGGAANRWHKFTTDKRGCVVSGKLTEFTGGRNVAYFHTVIHADSAEVVNLHTSSNEAQAYWLNGEFLGYGRAARYAWYDFWKNPDHKGYSRRIKLKPGDNSLLIRVRGGKYAGGGFFAHIGREKK
;
A
#
# COMPACT_ATOMS: atom_id res chain seq x y z
N MET A 1 30.21 81.31 0.52
CA MET A 1 29.91 80.09 -0.27
C MET A 1 29.66 78.91 0.70
N LYS A 2 28.42 78.57 0.97
CA LYS A 2 28.07 77.49 1.91
C LYS A 2 27.73 76.26 1.08
N ILE A 3 28.45 75.18 1.25
CA ILE A 3 28.19 73.88 0.64
C ILE A 3 27.32 73.08 1.62
N THR A 4 26.08 72.81 1.20
CA THR A 4 25.15 72.00 1.98
C THR A 4 25.34 70.54 1.61
N ALA A 5 25.72 69.70 2.57
CA ALA A 5 25.84 68.26 2.41
C ALA A 5 24.43 67.62 2.51
N ILE A 6 24.00 66.93 1.46
CA ILE A 6 22.78 66.13 1.42
C ILE A 6 23.13 64.70 1.89
N THR A 7 22.67 64.33 3.06
CA THR A 7 22.81 62.98 3.57
C THR A 7 21.68 62.10 2.99
N LEU A 8 22.04 61.16 2.14
CA LEU A 8 21.13 60.15 1.58
C LEU A 8 21.02 58.99 2.58
N ILE A 9 19.85 58.88 3.27
CA ILE A 9 19.54 57.75 4.14
C ILE A 9 18.91 56.66 3.26
N LEU A 10 19.67 55.60 2.94
CA LEU A 10 19.12 54.36 2.37
C LEU A 10 18.45 53.56 3.47
N TYR A 11 17.11 53.48 3.41
CA TYR A 11 16.32 52.48 4.16
C TYR A 11 16.47 51.12 3.46
N LEU A 12 17.35 50.27 3.96
CA LEU A 12 17.35 48.84 3.67
C LEU A 12 16.21 48.20 4.49
N LEU A 13 15.06 48.03 3.89
CA LEU A 13 14.03 47.13 4.37
C LEU A 13 14.49 45.69 4.13
N GLY A 14 15.26 45.17 5.06
CA GLY A 14 15.54 43.73 5.14
C GLY A 14 14.28 43.01 5.54
N SER A 15 13.59 42.42 4.58
CA SER A 15 12.57 41.39 4.87
C SER A 15 13.27 40.24 5.57
N ILE A 16 13.18 40.20 6.90
CA ILE A 16 13.53 39.01 7.68
C ILE A 16 12.45 37.98 7.34
N VAL A 17 12.69 37.15 6.34
CA VAL A 17 12.00 35.89 6.18
C VAL A 17 12.43 35.08 7.40
N SER A 18 11.59 35.07 8.43
CA SER A 18 11.75 34.10 9.52
C SER A 18 11.56 32.71 8.91
N MET A 19 12.66 32.08 8.52
CA MET A 19 12.65 30.65 8.34
C MET A 19 12.27 30.07 9.70
N ASN A 20 11.03 29.62 9.82
CA ASN A 20 10.65 28.69 10.87
C ASN A 20 11.50 27.44 10.64
N VAL A 21 12.67 27.39 11.22
CA VAL A 21 13.42 26.16 11.42
C VAL A 21 12.54 25.35 12.36
N GLU A 22 11.69 24.49 11.79
CA GLU A 22 11.00 23.47 12.57
C GLU A 22 12.13 22.72 13.30
N ASN A 23 12.15 22.83 14.62
CA ASN A 23 13.02 22.03 15.49
C ASN A 23 12.55 20.57 15.39
N ASN A 24 12.86 19.91 14.28
CA ASN A 24 12.67 18.48 14.14
C ASN A 24 13.66 17.81 15.11
N ASN A 25 13.17 17.36 16.26
CA ASN A 25 13.99 16.62 17.22
C ASN A 25 14.45 15.33 16.56
N VAL A 26 15.75 15.22 16.31
CA VAL A 26 16.37 13.99 15.78
C VAL A 26 16.25 12.93 16.86
N PHE A 27 15.49 11.89 16.56
CA PHE A 27 15.33 10.72 17.42
C PHE A 27 16.47 9.73 17.24
N PHE A 28 16.90 9.54 15.99
CA PHE A 28 17.88 8.53 15.63
C PHE A 28 18.76 9.02 14.48
N TYR A 29 20.05 8.70 14.57
CA TYR A 29 21.00 8.88 13.49
C TYR A 29 22.04 7.74 13.51
N ASP A 30 22.33 7.18 12.34
CA ASP A 30 23.38 6.19 12.15
C ASP A 30 24.02 6.31 10.77
N ASP A 31 25.35 6.44 10.77
CA ASP A 31 26.25 6.43 9.62
C ASP A 31 27.06 5.12 9.54
N PHE A 32 26.71 4.15 10.35
CA PHE A 32 27.29 2.80 10.45
C PHE A 32 28.79 2.74 10.77
N GLU A 33 29.45 3.85 11.06
CA GLU A 33 30.88 3.84 11.40
C GLU A 33 31.15 3.13 12.73
N ASN A 34 30.16 3.10 13.65
CA ASN A 34 30.28 2.57 15.01
C ASN A 34 29.59 1.20 15.22
N GLY A 35 29.22 0.50 14.15
CA GLY A 35 28.62 -0.84 14.23
C GLY A 35 27.10 -0.84 14.30
N LEU A 36 26.50 -1.96 14.72
CA LEU A 36 25.05 -2.23 14.64
C LEU A 36 24.34 -2.25 16.01
N SER A 37 24.93 -1.70 17.05
CA SER A 37 24.38 -1.75 18.40
C SER A 37 23.01 -1.09 18.56
N LYS A 38 22.68 -0.14 17.68
CA LYS A 38 21.41 0.58 17.63
C LYS A 38 20.27 -0.19 16.93
N TRP A 39 20.56 -1.40 16.42
CA TRP A 39 19.65 -2.16 15.58
C TRP A 39 19.22 -3.47 16.22
N ASP A 40 17.96 -3.87 16.01
CA ASP A 40 17.44 -5.21 16.26
C ASP A 40 17.42 -5.98 14.93
N LEU A 41 18.21 -7.07 14.88
CA LEU A 41 18.45 -7.86 13.67
C LEU A 41 17.92 -9.29 13.88
N ASN A 42 17.09 -9.77 12.95
CA ASN A 42 16.59 -11.14 13.04
C ASN A 42 17.49 -12.19 12.33
N GLU A 43 18.20 -11.79 11.28
CA GLU A 43 19.10 -12.64 10.50
C GLU A 43 20.47 -11.94 10.31
N PRO A 44 21.30 -11.85 11.35
CA PRO A 44 22.53 -11.04 11.31
C PRO A 44 23.54 -11.49 10.24
N GLN A 45 23.50 -12.75 9.80
CA GLN A 45 24.35 -13.23 8.70
C GLN A 45 24.05 -12.57 7.35
N ASN A 46 22.85 -12.05 7.17
CA ASN A 46 22.38 -11.35 5.96
C ASN A 46 22.46 -9.82 6.08
N ILE A 47 22.94 -9.32 7.24
CA ILE A 47 22.98 -7.89 7.56
C ILE A 47 24.41 -7.56 8.03
N GLN A 48 25.17 -6.87 7.21
CA GLN A 48 26.60 -6.67 7.43
C GLN A 48 27.01 -5.21 7.23
N ILE A 49 28.00 -4.75 7.98
CA ILE A 49 28.72 -3.52 7.67
C ILE A 49 29.80 -3.85 6.66
N VAL A 50 29.86 -3.08 5.58
CA VAL A 50 30.86 -3.20 4.53
C VAL A 50 31.45 -1.83 4.19
N GLN A 51 32.68 -1.82 3.65
CA GLN A 51 33.26 -0.60 3.09
C GLN A 51 32.61 -0.31 1.75
N SER A 52 32.10 0.91 1.56
CA SER A 52 31.44 1.30 0.30
C SER A 52 32.43 1.53 -0.84
N GLY A 53 33.66 1.90 -0.50
CA GLY A 53 34.64 2.42 -1.47
C GLY A 53 34.40 3.87 -1.92
N ASP A 54 33.34 4.48 -1.42
CA ASP A 54 33.01 5.90 -1.63
C ASP A 54 33.53 6.72 -0.42
N PRO A 55 34.30 7.78 -0.64
CA PRO A 55 34.88 8.56 0.45
C PRO A 55 33.83 9.34 1.28
N VAL A 56 32.63 9.55 0.75
CA VAL A 56 31.52 10.22 1.45
C VAL A 56 30.74 9.25 2.32
N HIS A 57 30.65 7.98 1.89
CA HIS A 57 29.79 6.96 2.52
C HIS A 57 30.60 5.86 3.26
N GLY A 58 31.83 6.03 3.59
CA GLY A 58 32.68 5.17 4.43
C GLY A 58 32.19 3.71 4.62
N LYS A 59 31.82 3.37 5.84
CA LYS A 59 31.14 2.10 6.16
C LYS A 59 29.64 2.24 5.98
N VAL A 60 29.02 1.20 5.43
CA VAL A 60 27.59 1.20 5.12
C VAL A 60 26.93 -0.10 5.54
N LEU A 61 25.63 -0.06 5.79
CA LEU A 61 24.85 -1.26 6.07
C LEU A 61 24.45 -1.94 4.76
N LYS A 62 24.90 -3.18 4.59
CA LYS A 62 24.49 -4.05 3.49
C LYS A 62 23.40 -5.02 3.98
N LEU A 63 22.24 -4.99 3.32
CA LEU A 63 21.16 -5.96 3.53
C LEU A 63 21.07 -6.88 2.32
N THR A 64 21.17 -8.17 2.58
CA THR A 64 21.10 -9.22 1.55
C THR A 64 19.83 -10.03 1.76
N PRO A 65 19.07 -10.37 0.71
CA PRO A 65 17.97 -11.31 0.82
C PRO A 65 18.45 -12.65 1.40
N GLY A 66 17.63 -13.22 2.26
CA GLY A 66 17.88 -14.53 2.89
C GLY A 66 16.65 -14.96 3.66
N GLY A 67 16.49 -16.25 3.92
CA GLY A 67 15.34 -16.75 4.68
C GLY A 67 13.98 -16.26 4.18
N GLU A 68 13.02 -16.19 5.09
CA GLU A 68 11.68 -15.69 4.76
C GLU A 68 11.53 -14.18 4.99
N PHE A 69 12.25 -13.61 5.95
CA PHE A 69 12.03 -12.22 6.37
C PHE A 69 13.24 -11.58 7.04
N VAL A 70 14.27 -11.24 6.27
CA VAL A 70 15.41 -10.43 6.76
C VAL A 70 14.94 -9.02 7.12
N ARG A 71 15.26 -8.54 8.33
CA ARG A 71 14.94 -7.19 8.80
C ARG A 71 15.99 -6.61 9.74
N ALA A 72 16.15 -5.30 9.66
CA ALA A 72 16.87 -4.48 10.64
C ALA A 72 15.89 -3.41 11.16
N LEU A 73 15.48 -3.52 12.41
CA LEU A 73 14.63 -2.52 13.07
C LEU A 73 15.50 -1.58 13.90
N ILE A 74 15.12 -0.31 13.94
CA ILE A 74 15.70 0.68 14.84
C ILE A 74 15.21 0.37 16.26
N LYS A 75 16.13 0.18 17.21
CA LYS A 75 15.78 -0.03 18.61
C LYS A 75 15.05 1.19 19.18
N ASP A 76 14.18 0.95 20.12
CA ASP A 76 13.40 1.97 20.82
C ASP A 76 12.51 2.84 19.90
N SER A 77 12.19 2.33 18.69
CA SER A 77 11.27 2.98 17.75
C SER A 77 9.81 2.52 17.89
N ASP A 78 9.49 1.77 18.94
CA ASP A 78 8.15 1.26 19.19
C ASP A 78 7.14 2.39 19.39
N GLY A 79 5.95 2.23 18.84
CA GLY A 79 4.87 3.20 19.02
C GLY A 79 5.02 4.50 18.22
N MET A 80 6.07 4.66 17.41
CA MET A 80 6.22 5.85 16.56
C MET A 80 5.08 5.93 15.56
N ASN A 81 4.48 7.13 15.45
CA ASN A 81 3.37 7.40 14.55
C ASN A 81 3.51 8.71 13.75
N ARG A 82 4.48 9.57 14.13
CA ARG A 82 4.72 10.87 13.48
C ARG A 82 6.22 11.12 13.33
N TYR A 83 6.74 10.82 12.15
CA TYR A 83 8.18 10.91 11.91
C TYR A 83 8.52 11.12 10.43
N SER A 84 9.72 11.66 10.22
CA SER A 84 10.43 11.61 8.95
C SER A 84 11.58 10.63 9.08
N VAL A 85 11.74 9.74 8.13
CA VAL A 85 12.93 8.89 7.99
C VAL A 85 13.60 9.21 6.67
N GLU A 86 14.90 9.47 6.72
CA GLU A 86 15.75 9.75 5.58
C GLU A 86 16.90 8.75 5.53
N ALA A 87 17.36 8.42 4.32
CA ALA A 87 18.50 7.54 4.13
C ALA A 87 19.11 7.72 2.75
N ASP A 88 20.40 7.40 2.62
CA ASP A 88 21.06 7.21 1.35
C ASP A 88 21.00 5.72 0.98
N VAL A 89 20.60 5.40 -0.24
CA VAL A 89 20.39 4.05 -0.73
C VAL A 89 21.20 3.81 -2.00
N LEU A 90 21.91 2.69 -2.06
CA LEU A 90 22.64 2.27 -3.24
C LEU A 90 22.30 0.83 -3.64
N PHE A 91 22.07 0.61 -4.91
CA PHE A 91 21.95 -0.72 -5.51
C PHE A 91 23.24 -1.03 -6.27
N PRO A 92 24.14 -1.87 -5.71
CA PRO A 92 25.50 -2.02 -6.26
C PRO A 92 25.54 -2.76 -7.59
N LYS A 93 24.51 -3.58 -7.89
CA LYS A 93 24.43 -4.38 -9.12
C LYS A 93 23.02 -4.35 -9.71
N ALA A 94 22.91 -4.55 -11.02
CA ALA A 94 21.64 -4.62 -11.76
C ALA A 94 20.94 -5.98 -11.56
N GLU A 95 20.65 -6.33 -10.33
CA GLU A 95 19.94 -7.54 -9.94
C GLU A 95 18.46 -7.21 -9.63
N HIS A 96 17.66 -8.23 -9.34
CA HIS A 96 16.27 -8.05 -8.91
C HIS A 96 16.21 -7.61 -7.44
N ASN A 97 16.70 -6.42 -7.15
CA ASN A 97 16.87 -5.90 -5.81
C ASN A 97 15.83 -4.85 -5.41
N TYR A 98 15.48 -4.89 -4.13
CA TYR A 98 14.54 -3.97 -3.51
C TYR A 98 15.10 -3.46 -2.19
N PHE A 99 15.13 -2.15 -2.04
CA PHE A 99 15.19 -1.48 -0.75
C PHE A 99 13.77 -1.43 -0.19
N GLY A 100 13.56 -1.87 1.04
CA GLY A 100 12.27 -1.85 1.71
C GLY A 100 12.35 -1.06 3.02
N LEU A 101 11.56 0.01 3.13
CA LEU A 101 11.22 0.62 4.41
C LEU A 101 10.13 -0.22 5.07
N ILE A 102 10.34 -0.60 6.33
CA ILE A 102 9.30 -1.13 7.23
C ILE A 102 8.79 0.04 8.07
N TYR A 103 7.49 0.20 8.14
CA TYR A 103 6.86 1.17 9.04
C TYR A 103 5.75 0.48 9.84
N HIS A 104 5.55 0.95 11.08
CA HIS A 104 4.56 0.43 12.01
C HIS A 104 4.64 -1.10 12.21
N TYR A 105 5.85 -1.60 12.42
CA TYR A 105 6.06 -3.01 12.72
C TYR A 105 5.56 -3.33 14.12
N ASN A 106 4.68 -4.32 14.24
CA ASN A 106 4.17 -4.84 15.49
C ASN A 106 4.25 -6.37 15.49
N GLN A 107 4.70 -6.93 16.60
CA GLN A 107 4.72 -8.36 16.80
C GLN A 107 3.99 -8.72 18.09
N THR A 108 3.04 -9.63 18.01
CA THR A 108 2.29 -10.18 19.15
C THR A 108 2.31 -11.70 19.05
N GLY A 109 3.13 -12.34 19.88
CA GLY A 109 3.43 -13.77 19.74
C GLY A 109 4.05 -14.05 18.36
N ASP A 110 3.46 -15.01 17.63
CA ASP A 110 3.92 -15.37 16.28
C ASP A 110 3.33 -14.47 15.19
N ARG A 111 2.43 -13.59 15.54
CA ARG A 111 1.79 -12.67 14.58
C ARG A 111 2.63 -11.43 14.37
N ILE A 112 2.88 -11.11 13.10
CA ILE A 112 3.65 -9.95 12.66
C ILE A 112 2.79 -9.11 11.71
N ASP A 113 2.53 -7.86 12.09
CA ASP A 113 1.83 -6.85 11.27
C ASP A 113 2.80 -5.69 10.96
N PHE A 114 2.86 -5.26 9.72
CA PHE A 114 3.65 -4.08 9.32
C PHE A 114 3.24 -3.57 7.94
N GLY A 115 3.54 -2.30 7.68
CA GLY A 115 3.53 -1.75 6.34
C GLY A 115 4.91 -1.75 5.71
N SER A 116 5.01 -1.81 4.39
CA SER A 116 6.28 -1.66 3.71
C SER A 116 6.18 -0.88 2.41
N VAL A 117 7.20 -0.05 2.19
CA VAL A 117 7.43 0.63 0.92
C VAL A 117 8.70 0.06 0.32
N TYR A 118 8.63 -0.38 -0.92
CA TYR A 118 9.79 -0.85 -1.64
C TYR A 118 10.18 0.12 -2.75
N ILE A 119 11.48 0.37 -2.87
CA ILE A 119 12.06 0.96 -4.07
C ILE A 119 12.78 -0.16 -4.81
N LYS A 120 12.45 -0.32 -6.08
CA LYS A 120 13.12 -1.30 -6.93
C LYS A 120 14.26 -0.64 -7.68
N GLY A 121 15.48 -1.11 -7.45
CA GLY A 121 16.67 -0.62 -8.12
C GLY A 121 16.62 -0.92 -9.62
N ASN A 122 16.53 -2.17 -10.00
CA ASN A 122 16.36 -2.55 -11.41
C ASN A 122 14.89 -2.41 -11.83
N GLY A 123 14.59 -1.39 -12.62
CA GLY A 123 13.25 -1.05 -13.10
C GLY A 123 12.66 0.22 -12.51
N SER A 124 13.38 0.85 -11.55
CA SER A 124 13.15 2.22 -11.09
C SER A 124 11.68 2.56 -10.80
N TYR A 125 11.11 1.98 -9.74
CA TYR A 125 9.75 2.30 -9.29
C TYR A 125 9.60 2.14 -7.78
N ILE A 126 8.63 2.85 -7.21
CA ILE A 126 8.15 2.66 -5.85
C ILE A 126 7.01 1.65 -5.86
N ARG A 127 7.00 0.77 -4.86
CA ARG A 127 5.95 -0.21 -4.62
C ARG A 127 5.52 -0.14 -3.16
N VAL A 128 4.27 0.17 -2.92
CA VAL A 128 3.68 0.15 -1.57
C VAL A 128 3.00 -1.20 -1.34
N ASN A 129 3.24 -1.81 -0.20
CA ASN A 129 2.71 -3.12 0.16
C ASN A 129 2.46 -3.19 1.67
N PRO A 130 1.29 -2.76 2.16
CA PRO A 130 0.91 -2.99 3.54
C PRO A 130 0.72 -4.50 3.76
N ARG A 131 1.25 -5.00 4.87
CA ARG A 131 1.10 -6.40 5.28
C ARG A 131 0.47 -6.50 6.65
N ARG A 132 -0.42 -7.46 6.77
CA ARG A 132 -0.98 -7.88 8.04
C ARG A 132 -0.72 -9.38 8.18
N ASP A 133 -0.11 -9.79 9.29
CA ASP A 133 0.17 -11.18 9.59
C ASP A 133 1.05 -11.88 8.52
N TYR A 134 2.34 -11.66 8.59
CA TYR A 134 3.32 -12.23 7.68
C TYR A 134 3.32 -13.77 7.69
N ASN A 135 3.20 -14.37 8.87
CA ASN A 135 3.28 -15.82 9.03
C ASN A 135 2.08 -16.57 8.43
N ALA A 136 0.92 -15.93 8.38
CA ALA A 136 -0.27 -16.50 7.73
C ALA A 136 -0.32 -16.25 6.22
N HIS A 137 0.72 -15.65 5.64
CA HIS A 137 0.73 -15.19 4.24
C HIS A 137 -0.45 -14.27 3.86
N ARG A 138 -1.12 -13.72 4.85
CA ARG A 138 -2.25 -12.81 4.69
C ARG A 138 -1.74 -11.41 4.37
N THR A 139 -1.45 -11.19 3.13
CA THR A 139 -1.08 -9.86 2.63
C THR A 139 -2.35 -9.10 2.33
N LEU A 140 -2.51 -7.93 2.93
CA LEU A 140 -3.43 -6.94 2.40
C LEU A 140 -2.81 -6.41 1.13
N TYR A 141 -3.30 -6.88 -0.01
CA TYR A 141 -2.75 -6.47 -1.29
C TYR A 141 -3.35 -5.14 -1.71
N GLU A 142 -2.68 -4.09 -1.28
CA GLU A 142 -2.65 -2.88 -2.06
C GLU A 142 -1.24 -2.69 -2.55
N GLU A 143 -1.03 -2.89 -3.80
CA GLU A 143 0.26 -2.73 -4.39
C GLU A 143 0.20 -1.63 -5.45
N TYR A 144 0.73 -0.46 -5.09
CA TYR A 144 0.90 0.64 -6.03
C TYR A 144 2.28 0.54 -6.65
N LYS A 145 2.37 0.73 -7.96
CA LYS A 145 3.64 0.94 -8.65
C LYS A 145 3.68 2.34 -9.21
N THR A 146 4.56 3.15 -8.67
CA THR A 146 4.83 4.50 -9.18
C THR A 146 6.19 4.50 -9.86
N PRO A 147 6.27 4.68 -11.18
CA PRO A 147 7.54 4.79 -11.89
C PRO A 147 8.36 5.98 -11.39
N LEU A 148 9.67 5.78 -11.25
CA LEU A 148 10.65 6.83 -11.03
C LEU A 148 11.33 7.11 -12.36
N VAL A 149 11.21 8.33 -12.86
CA VAL A 149 11.67 8.74 -14.19
C VAL A 149 12.51 10.01 -14.14
N GLY A 150 13.26 10.26 -15.20
CA GLY A 150 14.10 11.46 -15.30
C GLY A 150 15.17 11.53 -14.21
N ALA A 151 15.27 12.65 -13.53
CA ALA A 151 16.26 12.88 -12.45
C ALA A 151 16.02 12.01 -11.20
N ASP A 152 14.80 11.53 -11.01
CA ASP A 152 14.41 10.68 -9.87
C ASP A 152 14.63 9.19 -10.14
N ALA A 153 15.00 8.81 -11.36
CA ALA A 153 15.25 7.43 -11.72
C ALA A 153 16.43 6.85 -10.92
N ILE A 154 16.22 5.65 -10.39
CA ILE A 154 17.31 4.93 -9.72
C ILE A 154 18.36 4.51 -10.73
N VAL A 155 19.60 4.92 -10.48
CA VAL A 155 20.76 4.53 -11.28
C VAL A 155 21.60 3.52 -10.49
N ILE A 156 21.74 2.31 -11.05
CA ILE A 156 22.56 1.26 -10.44
C ILE A 156 23.98 1.74 -10.25
N GLY A 157 24.55 1.45 -9.09
CA GLY A 157 25.89 1.88 -8.71
C GLY A 157 26.01 3.34 -8.27
N LYS A 158 24.88 4.07 -8.17
CA LYS A 158 24.84 5.45 -7.65
C LYS A 158 23.97 5.56 -6.43
N TRP A 159 24.37 6.38 -5.48
CA TRP A 159 23.59 6.73 -4.30
C TRP A 159 22.35 7.53 -4.70
N SER A 160 21.24 7.21 -4.05
CA SER A 160 19.96 7.91 -4.20
C SER A 160 19.45 8.30 -2.83
N ARG A 161 19.03 9.55 -2.66
CA ARG A 161 18.40 10.00 -1.42
C ARG A 161 16.96 9.49 -1.35
N PHE A 162 16.60 8.96 -0.21
CA PHE A 162 15.24 8.51 0.15
C PHE A 162 14.74 9.30 1.35
N LYS A 163 13.45 9.66 1.36
CA LYS A 163 12.75 10.17 2.54
C LYS A 163 11.33 9.59 2.57
N ALA A 164 10.86 9.25 3.76
CA ALA A 164 9.46 9.01 4.03
C ALA A 164 9.02 9.88 5.21
N GLU A 165 7.89 10.54 5.06
CA GLU A 165 7.19 11.22 6.14
C GLU A 165 5.93 10.43 6.47
N VAL A 166 5.74 10.12 7.73
CA VAL A 166 4.61 9.32 8.23
C VAL A 166 3.91 10.10 9.34
N ILE A 167 2.62 10.29 9.20
CA ILE A 167 1.75 10.86 10.22
C ILE A 167 0.53 9.95 10.36
N ASP A 168 0.44 9.29 11.50
CA ASP A 168 -0.57 8.26 11.78
C ASP A 168 -0.57 7.19 10.67
N SER A 169 -1.61 7.10 9.84
CA SER A 169 -1.65 6.17 8.71
C SER A 169 -1.20 6.77 7.37
N MET A 170 -1.04 8.09 7.29
CA MET A 170 -0.67 8.76 6.03
C MET A 170 0.83 8.77 5.82
N CYS A 171 1.26 8.45 4.60
CA CYS A 171 2.67 8.37 4.21
C CYS A 171 2.95 9.19 2.96
N HIS A 172 3.99 10.01 2.99
CA HIS A 172 4.58 10.68 1.84
C HIS A 172 5.95 10.07 1.55
N ILE A 173 6.20 9.64 0.32
CA ILE A 173 7.45 9.01 -0.09
C ILE A 173 8.16 9.86 -1.13
N TYR A 174 9.44 10.15 -0.87
CA TYR A 174 10.31 10.96 -1.70
C TYR A 174 11.50 10.12 -2.16
N VAL A 175 11.92 10.32 -3.39
CA VAL A 175 13.13 9.71 -3.97
C VAL A 175 13.77 10.73 -4.92
N GLY A 176 15.04 11.01 -4.73
CA GLY A 176 15.77 12.02 -5.51
C GLY A 176 15.38 13.44 -5.10
N ASP A 177 14.22 13.91 -5.52
CA ASP A 177 13.63 15.19 -5.06
C ASP A 177 13.03 15.02 -3.64
N MET A 178 13.57 15.79 -2.68
CA MET A 178 13.13 15.77 -1.28
C MET A 178 12.04 16.80 -0.95
N ILE A 179 11.53 17.52 -1.96
CA ILE A 179 10.53 18.58 -1.81
C ILE A 179 9.14 18.06 -2.14
N THR A 180 9.00 17.38 -3.28
CA THR A 180 7.72 16.86 -3.77
C THR A 180 7.66 15.34 -3.61
N PRO A 181 6.69 14.79 -2.85
CA PRO A 181 6.58 13.34 -2.72
C PRO A 181 6.24 12.71 -4.07
N LYS A 182 6.82 11.55 -4.33
CA LYS A 182 6.54 10.75 -5.54
C LYS A 182 5.26 9.94 -5.41
N VAL A 183 4.90 9.61 -4.18
CA VAL A 183 3.67 8.90 -3.85
C VAL A 183 3.18 9.29 -2.47
N THR A 184 1.87 9.41 -2.34
CA THR A 184 1.16 9.58 -1.06
C THR A 184 0.15 8.46 -0.93
N PHE A 185 0.09 7.81 0.23
CA PHE A 185 -0.87 6.74 0.46
C PHE A 185 -1.28 6.68 1.93
N ASP A 186 -2.41 6.02 2.19
CA ASP A 186 -2.93 5.73 3.52
C ASP A 186 -2.63 4.26 3.87
N ALA A 187 -1.91 4.02 4.95
CA ALA A 187 -1.60 2.68 5.44
C ALA A 187 -2.73 2.04 6.26
N PHE A 188 -3.85 2.77 6.44
CA PHE A 188 -5.11 2.38 7.08
C PHE A 188 -5.02 1.88 8.51
N GLU A 189 -4.72 0.60 8.68
CA GLU A 189 -4.73 -0.07 9.98
C GLU A 189 -3.44 0.10 10.77
N PHE A 190 -2.36 0.43 10.07
CA PHE A 190 -1.06 0.62 10.68
C PHE A 190 -0.88 2.08 11.07
N LYS A 191 -1.07 2.39 12.33
CA LYS A 191 -0.99 3.76 12.85
C LYS A 191 0.23 4.04 13.70
N SER A 192 0.87 3.00 14.22
CA SER A 192 2.09 3.09 15.03
C SER A 192 2.81 1.75 15.09
N GLY A 193 4.09 1.75 15.42
CA GLY A 193 4.93 0.56 15.58
C GLY A 193 6.38 0.88 15.26
N SER A 194 7.24 -0.13 15.32
CA SER A 194 8.67 0.02 15.08
C SER A 194 8.97 0.31 13.61
N LEU A 195 10.13 0.93 13.39
CA LEU A 195 10.64 1.39 12.10
C LEU A 195 11.90 0.61 11.74
N GLY A 196 12.09 0.31 10.45
CA GLY A 196 13.29 -0.35 9.99
C GLY A 196 13.37 -0.59 8.50
N PHE A 197 14.28 -1.47 8.11
CA PHE A 197 14.56 -1.75 6.71
C PHE A 197 14.62 -3.25 6.44
N LYS A 198 14.35 -3.61 5.20
CA LYS A 198 14.38 -5.00 4.74
C LYS A 198 14.65 -5.12 3.26
N PRO A 199 15.35 -6.16 2.80
CA PRO A 199 15.31 -6.56 1.42
C PRO A 199 13.99 -7.30 1.12
N ARG A 200 13.73 -7.59 -0.14
CA ARG A 200 12.71 -8.57 -0.50
C ARG A 200 13.30 -9.99 -0.34
N VAL A 201 12.41 -11.00 -0.25
CA VAL A 201 12.78 -12.41 -0.01
C VAL A 201 13.79 -12.97 -1.02
N VAL A 202 13.77 -12.49 -2.27
CA VAL A 202 14.68 -12.95 -3.33
C VAL A 202 15.24 -11.75 -4.10
N GLY A 203 16.47 -11.87 -4.55
CA GLY A 203 17.13 -10.86 -5.39
C GLY A 203 18.48 -10.41 -4.84
N GLY A 204 18.94 -9.25 -5.30
CA GLY A 204 20.21 -8.66 -4.92
C GLY A 204 20.14 -7.83 -3.64
N ALA A 205 21.31 -7.57 -3.09
CA ALA A 205 21.48 -6.70 -1.93
C ALA A 205 21.27 -5.23 -2.30
N PHE A 206 21.00 -4.42 -1.27
CA PHE A 206 21.16 -2.97 -1.31
C PHE A 206 22.05 -2.50 -0.15
N TRP A 207 22.59 -1.32 -0.29
CA TRP A 207 23.37 -0.65 0.74
C TRP A 207 22.63 0.57 1.26
N LEU A 208 22.82 0.87 2.53
CA LEU A 208 22.13 1.93 3.26
C LEU A 208 23.15 2.72 4.07
N ASP A 209 23.00 4.06 4.07
CA ASP A 209 23.81 4.97 4.84
C ASP A 209 23.03 6.19 5.31
N ASN A 210 23.62 6.96 6.25
CA ASN A 210 23.07 8.21 6.74
C ASN A 210 21.61 8.14 7.14
N VAL A 211 21.23 7.09 7.88
CA VAL A 211 19.87 6.91 8.36
C VAL A 211 19.57 7.92 9.45
N ARG A 212 18.56 8.75 9.20
CA ARG A 212 18.11 9.78 10.14
C ARG A 212 16.61 9.68 10.36
N VAL A 213 16.17 9.66 11.61
CA VAL A 213 14.76 9.73 12.00
C VAL A 213 14.53 10.96 12.86
N SER A 214 13.51 11.73 12.52
CA SER A 214 13.13 12.94 13.24
C SER A 214 11.63 12.93 13.51
N SER A 215 11.22 13.43 14.68
CA SER A 215 9.81 13.67 14.97
C SER A 215 9.29 14.83 14.11
N ILE A 216 8.09 14.68 13.55
CA ILE A 216 7.41 15.74 12.78
C ILE A 216 6.00 15.99 13.31
N ALA A 217 5.58 17.25 13.35
CA ALA A 217 4.22 17.62 13.71
C ALA A 217 3.28 17.64 12.49
N GLN A 218 3.82 17.92 11.32
CA GLN A 218 3.11 18.05 10.05
C GLN A 218 3.99 17.62 8.89
N PHE A 219 3.38 17.31 7.75
CA PHE A 219 4.12 17.03 6.53
C PHE A 219 4.85 18.29 6.02
N SER A 220 6.06 18.12 5.50
CA SER A 220 6.81 19.21 4.87
C SER A 220 6.16 19.69 3.57
N TYR A 221 5.57 18.78 2.83
CA TYR A 221 4.84 19.08 1.60
C TYR A 221 3.42 19.54 1.87
N LYS A 222 3.06 20.73 1.35
CA LYS A 222 1.73 21.37 1.51
C LYS A 222 0.91 21.39 0.21
N GLY A 223 1.46 20.85 -0.87
CA GLY A 223 0.76 20.79 -2.16
C GLY A 223 -0.32 19.71 -2.21
N PRO A 224 -0.97 19.55 -3.36
CA PRO A 224 -1.97 18.50 -3.55
C PRO A 224 -1.34 17.13 -3.37
N MET A 225 -2.09 16.23 -2.74
CA MET A 225 -1.63 14.86 -2.52
C MET A 225 -1.29 14.21 -3.86
N GLN A 226 -0.07 13.69 -3.95
CA GLN A 226 0.34 12.93 -5.13
C GLN A 226 -0.40 11.58 -5.09
N PRO A 227 -1.23 11.27 -6.08
CA PRO A 227 -2.03 10.07 -6.03
C PRO A 227 -1.14 8.83 -6.02
N GLY A 228 -1.23 8.06 -4.97
CA GLY A 228 -0.78 6.67 -4.94
C GLY A 228 -1.70 5.80 -5.78
N GLY A 229 -1.95 6.23 -7.02
CA GLY A 229 -2.56 5.38 -8.02
C GLY A 229 -4.08 5.29 -8.09
N ILE A 230 -4.87 6.22 -7.50
CA ILE A 230 -6.33 6.18 -7.64
C ILE A 230 -6.83 7.45 -8.35
N ASP A 231 -7.13 7.32 -9.63
CA ASP A 231 -7.87 8.31 -10.42
C ASP A 231 -9.37 7.93 -10.53
N TYR A 232 -9.97 7.43 -9.41
CA TYR A 232 -11.38 7.10 -9.39
C TYR A 232 -12.20 8.18 -8.73
N GLU A 233 -13.28 8.58 -9.38
CA GLU A 233 -14.37 9.30 -8.74
C GLU A 233 -14.99 8.34 -7.71
N PRO A 234 -14.99 8.68 -6.40
CA PRO A 234 -15.50 7.80 -5.34
C PRO A 234 -16.92 7.28 -5.58
N GLU A 235 -17.72 8.08 -6.28
CA GLU A 235 -19.11 7.74 -6.60
C GLU A 235 -19.26 6.56 -7.59
N GLN A 236 -18.20 6.19 -8.28
CA GLN A 236 -18.19 5.05 -9.22
C GLN A 236 -17.90 3.73 -8.55
N LEU A 237 -17.32 3.75 -7.33
CA LEU A 237 -16.99 2.55 -6.59
C LEU A 237 -18.21 1.95 -5.91
N ILE A 238 -18.28 0.63 -5.88
CA ILE A 238 -19.24 -0.10 -5.05
C ILE A 238 -18.59 -0.36 -3.71
N THR A 239 -19.09 0.29 -2.65
CA THR A 239 -18.50 0.28 -1.31
C THR A 239 -19.28 -0.52 -0.28
N ASP A 240 -20.60 -0.64 -0.47
CA ASP A 240 -21.48 -1.29 0.49
C ASP A 240 -21.82 -2.71 0.05
N TRP A 241 -21.50 -3.65 0.91
CA TRP A 241 -21.62 -5.07 0.66
C TRP A 241 -22.31 -5.79 1.81
N GLN A 242 -22.93 -6.91 1.47
CA GLN A 242 -23.22 -7.97 2.42
C GLN A 242 -22.38 -9.17 2.05
N VAL A 243 -21.84 -9.86 3.04
CA VAL A 243 -20.95 -11.01 2.83
C VAL A 243 -21.43 -12.21 3.63
N VAL A 244 -21.32 -13.39 3.03
CA VAL A 244 -21.56 -14.66 3.67
C VAL A 244 -20.49 -15.69 3.28
N GLY A 245 -20.06 -16.46 4.22
CA GLY A 245 -18.98 -17.46 4.10
C GLY A 245 -18.01 -17.37 5.29
N PRO A 246 -16.87 -18.10 5.26
CA PRO A 246 -16.39 -18.91 4.14
C PRO A 246 -17.05 -20.29 4.05
N PHE A 247 -17.06 -20.84 2.85
CA PHE A 247 -17.54 -22.18 2.56
C PHE A 247 -16.44 -23.05 1.94
N CYS A 248 -16.55 -24.38 2.08
CA CYS A 248 -15.61 -25.33 1.45
C CYS A 248 -15.80 -25.43 -0.06
N GLY A 249 -17.00 -25.12 -0.54
CA GLY A 249 -17.36 -25.19 -1.95
C GLY A 249 -18.44 -24.20 -2.33
N THR A 250 -18.89 -24.29 -3.56
CA THR A 250 -19.99 -23.47 -4.06
C THR A 250 -21.33 -23.94 -3.48
N LEU A 251 -22.17 -22.98 -3.11
CA LEU A 251 -23.53 -23.25 -2.65
C LEU A 251 -24.51 -23.09 -3.79
N SER A 252 -24.90 -24.19 -4.43
CA SER A 252 -25.85 -24.21 -5.57
C SER A 252 -27.19 -23.57 -5.20
N GLU A 253 -27.63 -23.74 -3.98
CA GLU A 253 -28.85 -23.14 -3.43
C GLU A 253 -28.74 -21.60 -3.46
N LEU A 254 -27.67 -21.03 -2.92
CA LEU A 254 -27.45 -19.59 -2.90
C LEU A 254 -27.33 -19.03 -4.33
N GLU A 255 -26.63 -19.73 -5.21
CA GLU A 255 -26.47 -19.32 -6.61
C GLU A 255 -27.79 -19.33 -7.38
N LYS A 256 -28.69 -20.25 -7.05
CA LYS A 256 -30.03 -20.36 -7.65
C LYS A 256 -31.03 -19.36 -7.06
N GLU A 257 -31.06 -19.22 -5.75
CA GLU A 257 -32.02 -18.37 -5.06
C GLU A 257 -31.62 -16.91 -4.92
N GLY A 258 -30.30 -16.63 -5.07
CA GLY A 258 -29.75 -15.30 -4.89
C GLY A 258 -29.63 -14.88 -3.42
N PHE A 259 -29.60 -13.58 -3.21
CA PHE A 259 -29.47 -13.00 -1.87
C PHE A 259 -30.76 -13.18 -1.04
N GLN A 260 -30.62 -13.82 0.12
CA GLN A 260 -31.68 -14.03 1.09
C GLN A 260 -31.16 -13.55 2.46
N PRO A 261 -31.46 -12.31 2.91
CA PRO A 261 -30.79 -11.66 4.05
C PRO A 261 -30.94 -12.44 5.37
N GLU A 262 -32.06 -13.07 5.59
CA GLU A 262 -32.36 -13.79 6.85
C GLU A 262 -31.95 -15.27 6.81
N LYS A 263 -31.53 -15.77 5.65
CA LYS A 263 -31.22 -17.19 5.49
C LYS A 263 -29.88 -17.52 6.14
N ILE A 264 -29.92 -18.65 6.86
CA ILE A 264 -28.72 -19.26 7.47
C ILE A 264 -28.23 -20.35 6.53
N TYR A 265 -26.95 -20.27 6.17
CA TYR A 265 -26.31 -21.29 5.35
C TYR A 265 -25.42 -22.17 6.21
N THR A 266 -25.63 -23.48 6.14
CA THR A 266 -24.88 -24.46 6.92
C THR A 266 -24.27 -25.48 5.97
N GLU A 267 -22.95 -25.63 5.99
CA GLU A 267 -22.31 -26.76 5.31
C GLU A 267 -22.34 -28.02 6.18
N HIS A 268 -22.24 -29.16 5.56
CA HIS A 268 -22.24 -30.44 6.27
C HIS A 268 -21.08 -30.48 7.29
N GLY A 269 -21.41 -30.51 8.59
CA GLY A 269 -20.45 -30.46 9.70
C GLY A 269 -19.79 -29.12 9.96
N GLY A 270 -20.26 -28.03 9.32
CA GLY A 270 -19.71 -26.69 9.46
C GLY A 270 -20.52 -25.74 10.34
N ALA A 271 -19.94 -24.60 10.65
CA ALA A 271 -20.60 -23.50 11.35
C ALA A 271 -21.72 -22.90 10.48
N ALA A 272 -22.76 -22.40 11.13
CA ALA A 272 -23.80 -21.63 10.47
C ALA A 272 -23.28 -20.27 10.05
N ASN A 273 -23.43 -19.92 8.77
CA ASN A 273 -23.04 -18.64 8.22
C ASN A 273 -24.27 -17.79 7.94
N ARG A 274 -24.21 -16.52 8.33
CA ARG A 274 -25.24 -15.51 8.06
C ARG A 274 -24.64 -14.38 7.25
N TRP A 275 -25.48 -13.67 6.51
CA TRP A 275 -25.10 -12.43 5.88
C TRP A 275 -24.75 -11.37 6.92
N HIS A 276 -23.67 -10.67 6.73
CA HIS A 276 -23.30 -9.51 7.54
C HIS A 276 -22.87 -8.34 6.66
N LYS A 277 -23.16 -7.13 7.12
CA LYS A 277 -22.84 -5.89 6.39
C LYS A 277 -21.34 -5.59 6.48
N PHE A 278 -20.82 -5.07 5.38
CA PHE A 278 -19.47 -4.60 5.27
C PHE A 278 -19.42 -3.38 4.34
N THR A 279 -18.79 -2.31 4.81
CA THR A 279 -18.51 -1.13 3.98
C THR A 279 -17.00 -1.07 3.76
N THR A 280 -16.58 -0.94 2.52
CA THR A 280 -15.18 -0.77 2.17
C THR A 280 -14.69 0.61 2.63
N ASP A 281 -13.39 0.81 2.63
CA ASP A 281 -12.84 2.16 2.70
C ASP A 281 -13.11 2.96 1.40
N LYS A 282 -12.67 4.21 1.39
CA LYS A 282 -12.81 5.12 0.24
C LYS A 282 -12.22 4.61 -1.08
N ARG A 283 -11.46 3.51 -1.05
CA ARG A 283 -10.86 2.89 -2.24
C ARG A 283 -11.71 1.75 -2.80
N GLY A 284 -12.77 1.38 -2.12
CA GLY A 284 -13.66 0.30 -2.58
C GLY A 284 -13.05 -1.09 -2.55
N CYS A 285 -11.93 -1.29 -1.83
CA CYS A 285 -11.29 -2.60 -1.77
C CYS A 285 -12.04 -3.55 -0.84
N VAL A 286 -12.51 -4.66 -1.37
CA VAL A 286 -13.03 -5.78 -0.61
C VAL A 286 -11.90 -6.77 -0.36
N VAL A 287 -11.45 -6.88 0.88
CA VAL A 287 -10.42 -7.86 1.26
C VAL A 287 -11.12 -9.09 1.81
N SER A 288 -11.35 -10.08 0.95
CA SER A 288 -12.10 -11.30 1.30
C SER A 288 -11.49 -12.07 2.48
N GLY A 289 -10.17 -12.13 2.57
CA GLY A 289 -9.46 -12.79 3.67
C GLY A 289 -9.63 -12.13 5.05
N LYS A 290 -10.06 -10.85 5.11
CA LYS A 290 -10.42 -10.19 6.38
C LYS A 290 -11.82 -10.48 6.84
N LEU A 291 -12.72 -10.68 5.90
CA LEU A 291 -14.14 -10.80 6.14
C LEU A 291 -14.54 -12.24 6.40
N THR A 292 -13.79 -13.15 5.81
CA THR A 292 -14.04 -14.57 5.92
C THR A 292 -12.69 -15.24 6.12
N GLU A 293 -12.46 -15.84 7.27
CA GLU A 293 -11.23 -16.60 7.51
C GLU A 293 -11.15 -17.81 6.58
N PHE A 294 -10.52 -17.62 5.42
CA PHE A 294 -10.25 -18.73 4.50
C PHE A 294 -9.24 -19.70 5.09
N THR A 295 -9.71 -20.61 5.91
CA THR A 295 -8.90 -21.63 6.59
C THR A 295 -9.44 -23.02 6.32
N GLY A 296 -8.59 -24.05 6.39
CA GLY A 296 -9.02 -25.44 6.38
C GLY A 296 -9.80 -25.90 5.14
N GLY A 297 -9.45 -25.40 3.95
CA GLY A 297 -10.16 -25.73 2.71
C GLY A 297 -11.40 -24.88 2.44
N ARG A 298 -11.83 -24.05 3.38
CA ARG A 298 -12.91 -23.08 3.19
C ARG A 298 -12.40 -21.88 2.43
N ASN A 299 -12.74 -21.77 1.17
CA ASN A 299 -12.18 -20.76 0.26
C ASN A 299 -13.21 -20.09 -0.64
N VAL A 300 -14.50 -20.25 -0.37
CA VAL A 300 -15.58 -19.62 -1.14
C VAL A 300 -16.35 -18.66 -0.26
N ALA A 301 -16.57 -17.45 -0.75
CA ALA A 301 -17.46 -16.47 -0.11
C ALA A 301 -18.33 -15.79 -1.17
N TYR A 302 -19.48 -15.29 -0.74
CA TYR A 302 -20.42 -14.56 -1.58
C TYR A 302 -20.58 -13.15 -1.06
N PHE A 303 -20.60 -12.22 -1.99
CA PHE A 303 -20.74 -10.79 -1.75
C PHE A 303 -21.96 -10.29 -2.52
N HIS A 304 -22.81 -9.59 -1.83
CA HIS A 304 -24.03 -9.01 -2.39
C HIS A 304 -24.05 -7.50 -2.21
N THR A 305 -24.50 -6.79 -3.23
CA THR A 305 -24.80 -5.36 -3.17
C THR A 305 -26.04 -5.03 -4.01
N VAL A 306 -26.58 -3.84 -3.80
CA VAL A 306 -27.70 -3.33 -4.57
C VAL A 306 -27.21 -2.12 -5.40
N ILE A 307 -27.48 -2.16 -6.69
CA ILE A 307 -27.20 -1.05 -7.62
C ILE A 307 -28.55 -0.39 -7.95
N HIS A 308 -28.73 0.84 -7.52
CA HIS A 308 -29.92 1.62 -7.86
C HIS A 308 -29.78 2.29 -9.22
N ALA A 309 -30.84 2.25 -10.02
CA ALA A 309 -30.95 2.95 -11.29
C ALA A 309 -32.30 3.66 -11.40
N ASP A 310 -32.29 4.95 -11.71
CA ASP A 310 -33.52 5.78 -11.85
C ASP A 310 -34.35 5.34 -13.06
N SER A 311 -33.69 4.82 -14.07
CA SER A 311 -34.32 4.35 -15.32
C SER A 311 -33.59 3.10 -15.83
N ALA A 312 -34.20 2.43 -16.81
CA ALA A 312 -33.50 1.34 -17.49
C ALA A 312 -32.28 1.88 -18.25
N GLU A 313 -31.12 1.37 -17.88
CA GLU A 313 -29.84 1.80 -18.47
C GLU A 313 -28.90 0.61 -18.76
N VAL A 314 -27.94 0.84 -19.65
CA VAL A 314 -26.85 -0.09 -19.91
C VAL A 314 -25.59 0.52 -19.37
N VAL A 315 -24.92 -0.19 -18.47
CA VAL A 315 -23.70 0.24 -17.82
C VAL A 315 -22.60 -0.84 -17.97
N ASN A 316 -21.37 -0.47 -17.70
CA ASN A 316 -20.29 -1.43 -17.61
C ASN A 316 -20.06 -1.80 -16.14
N LEU A 317 -20.19 -3.08 -15.79
CA LEU A 317 -19.69 -3.63 -14.54
C LEU A 317 -18.22 -3.96 -14.73
N HIS A 318 -17.37 -3.29 -13.98
CA HIS A 318 -15.93 -3.55 -13.94
C HIS A 318 -15.57 -4.16 -12.60
N THR A 319 -14.83 -5.25 -12.61
CA THR A 319 -14.24 -5.83 -11.40
C THR A 319 -12.81 -6.25 -11.65
N SER A 320 -11.99 -6.14 -10.63
CA SER A 320 -10.61 -6.63 -10.66
C SER A 320 -10.34 -7.44 -9.41
N SER A 321 -9.77 -8.65 -9.58
CA SER A 321 -9.51 -9.57 -8.50
C SER A 321 -8.27 -10.42 -8.78
N ASN A 322 -7.53 -10.76 -7.73
CA ASN A 322 -6.53 -11.82 -7.79
C ASN A 322 -7.13 -13.23 -7.56
N GLU A 323 -8.44 -13.32 -7.34
CA GLU A 323 -9.19 -14.54 -7.08
C GLU A 323 -10.22 -14.82 -8.18
N ALA A 324 -10.60 -16.09 -8.35
CA ALA A 324 -11.62 -16.47 -9.31
C ALA A 324 -13.00 -15.97 -8.86
N GLN A 325 -13.74 -15.38 -9.76
CA GLN A 325 -15.06 -14.80 -9.49
C GLN A 325 -16.14 -15.37 -10.41
N ALA A 326 -17.39 -15.33 -9.93
CA ALA A 326 -18.59 -15.56 -10.73
C ALA A 326 -19.64 -14.50 -10.34
N TYR A 327 -20.48 -14.09 -11.29
CA TYR A 327 -21.37 -12.95 -11.16
C TYR A 327 -22.79 -13.28 -11.53
N TRP A 328 -23.74 -12.74 -10.77
CA TRP A 328 -25.18 -12.77 -11.07
C TRP A 328 -25.77 -11.38 -10.89
N LEU A 329 -26.63 -10.96 -11.81
CA LEU A 329 -27.41 -9.74 -11.72
C LEU A 329 -28.89 -10.10 -11.74
N ASN A 330 -29.64 -9.70 -10.72
CA ASN A 330 -31.06 -10.02 -10.56
C ASN A 330 -31.36 -11.54 -10.70
N GLY A 331 -30.45 -12.38 -10.25
CA GLY A 331 -30.54 -13.84 -10.35
C GLY A 331 -30.05 -14.44 -11.68
N GLU A 332 -29.78 -13.62 -12.69
CA GLU A 332 -29.22 -14.06 -13.97
C GLU A 332 -27.70 -14.22 -13.88
N PHE A 333 -27.20 -15.39 -14.27
CA PHE A 333 -25.76 -15.65 -14.32
C PHE A 333 -25.09 -14.87 -15.45
N LEU A 334 -24.15 -13.99 -15.10
CA LEU A 334 -23.43 -13.15 -16.06
C LEU A 334 -22.17 -13.81 -16.61
N GLY A 335 -21.51 -14.67 -15.84
CA GLY A 335 -20.27 -15.33 -16.25
C GLY A 335 -19.21 -15.39 -15.18
N TYR A 336 -18.00 -15.81 -15.58
CA TYR A 336 -16.84 -15.94 -14.70
C TYR A 336 -15.82 -14.84 -14.96
N GLY A 337 -15.27 -14.28 -13.90
CA GLY A 337 -14.07 -13.46 -13.93
C GLY A 337 -12.82 -14.31 -13.76
N ARG A 338 -11.72 -13.88 -14.35
CA ARG A 338 -10.43 -14.56 -14.25
C ARG A 338 -9.62 -13.97 -13.11
N ALA A 339 -9.03 -14.85 -12.28
CA ALA A 339 -8.01 -14.46 -11.34
C ALA A 339 -6.76 -13.96 -12.10
N ALA A 340 -6.27 -12.78 -11.75
CA ALA A 340 -5.04 -12.24 -12.30
C ALA A 340 -4.09 -11.87 -11.17
N ARG A 341 -2.88 -12.47 -11.15
CA ARG A 341 -1.89 -12.31 -10.06
C ARG A 341 -1.62 -10.88 -9.64
N TYR A 342 -1.84 -9.91 -10.52
CA TYR A 342 -1.57 -8.50 -10.32
C TYR A 342 -2.75 -7.62 -10.75
N ALA A 343 -3.97 -8.14 -10.72
CA ALA A 343 -5.17 -7.41 -11.12
C ALA A 343 -5.35 -6.07 -10.39
N TRP A 344 -4.92 -6.01 -9.12
CA TRP A 344 -4.97 -4.83 -8.29
C TRP A 344 -4.16 -3.64 -8.82
N TYR A 345 -2.98 -3.88 -9.39
CA TYR A 345 -2.11 -2.83 -9.89
C TYR A 345 -2.68 -2.08 -11.07
N ASP A 346 -3.32 -2.86 -11.94
CA ASP A 346 -3.80 -2.32 -13.19
C ASP A 346 -5.20 -1.75 -13.05
N PHE A 347 -5.95 -2.18 -12.02
CA PHE A 347 -7.29 -1.66 -11.75
C PHE A 347 -7.28 -0.14 -11.56
N TRP A 348 -6.32 0.38 -10.77
CA TRP A 348 -6.22 1.80 -10.49
C TRP A 348 -5.65 2.64 -11.63
N LYS A 349 -4.86 2.03 -12.50
CA LYS A 349 -4.27 2.71 -13.67
C LYS A 349 -5.11 2.57 -14.92
N ASN A 350 -5.76 1.46 -15.07
CA ASN A 350 -6.60 1.13 -16.21
C ASN A 350 -7.55 0.01 -15.81
N PRO A 351 -8.72 0.35 -15.27
CA PRO A 351 -9.70 -0.63 -14.77
C PRO A 351 -10.15 -1.61 -15.84
N ASP A 352 -10.03 -1.27 -17.11
CA ASP A 352 -10.46 -2.10 -18.24
C ASP A 352 -9.41 -3.13 -18.64
N HIS A 353 -8.19 -3.04 -18.13
CA HIS A 353 -7.06 -3.75 -18.72
C HIS A 353 -6.85 -5.19 -18.27
N LYS A 354 -7.23 -5.58 -17.03
CA LYS A 354 -7.00 -6.96 -16.54
C LYS A 354 -8.12 -7.49 -15.64
N GLY A 355 -9.19 -6.76 -15.52
CA GLY A 355 -10.36 -7.17 -14.79
C GLY A 355 -11.39 -7.87 -15.67
N TYR A 356 -12.48 -8.20 -15.05
CA TYR A 356 -13.72 -8.55 -15.73
C TYR A 356 -14.45 -7.25 -16.04
N SER A 357 -14.78 -7.05 -17.31
CA SER A 357 -15.61 -5.93 -17.74
C SER A 357 -16.76 -6.48 -18.58
N ARG A 358 -17.99 -6.10 -18.24
CA ARG A 358 -19.16 -6.56 -18.96
C ARG A 358 -20.25 -5.50 -18.97
N ARG A 359 -20.84 -5.29 -20.15
CA ARG A 359 -22.07 -4.50 -20.26
C ARG A 359 -23.21 -5.26 -19.61
N ILE A 360 -23.88 -4.62 -18.68
CA ILE A 360 -25.05 -5.14 -17.96
C ILE A 360 -26.23 -4.21 -18.15
N LYS A 361 -27.44 -4.78 -18.12
CA LYS A 361 -28.68 -4.02 -18.21
C LYS A 361 -29.27 -3.85 -16.80
N LEU A 362 -29.36 -2.63 -16.33
CA LEU A 362 -30.07 -2.30 -15.11
C LEU A 362 -31.53 -2.01 -15.43
N LYS A 363 -32.44 -2.53 -14.61
CA LYS A 363 -33.85 -2.14 -14.61
C LYS A 363 -34.05 -0.93 -13.68
N PRO A 364 -35.15 -0.15 -13.85
CA PRO A 364 -35.48 0.90 -12.89
C PRO A 364 -35.62 0.34 -11.47
N GLY A 365 -35.13 1.10 -10.49
CA GLY A 365 -35.09 0.69 -9.10
C GLY A 365 -33.88 -0.16 -8.75
N ASP A 366 -34.02 -1.04 -7.79
CA ASP A 366 -32.94 -1.83 -7.19
C ASP A 366 -32.58 -3.05 -8.05
N ASN A 367 -31.28 -3.18 -8.30
CA ASN A 367 -30.69 -4.30 -9.00
C ASN A 367 -29.75 -5.06 -8.08
N SER A 368 -30.02 -6.34 -7.85
CA SER A 368 -29.26 -7.22 -6.99
C SER A 368 -28.02 -7.75 -7.74
N LEU A 369 -26.84 -7.37 -7.30
CA LEU A 369 -25.57 -7.92 -7.78
C LEU A 369 -25.01 -8.90 -6.75
N LEU A 370 -24.79 -10.14 -7.17
CA LEU A 370 -24.15 -11.17 -6.38
C LEU A 370 -22.80 -11.55 -7.01
N ILE A 371 -21.75 -11.57 -6.20
CA ILE A 371 -20.41 -11.99 -6.61
C ILE A 371 -19.95 -13.14 -5.74
N ARG A 372 -19.61 -14.27 -6.34
CA ARG A 372 -18.89 -15.35 -5.68
C ARG A 372 -17.40 -15.13 -5.87
N VAL A 373 -16.66 -15.18 -4.78
CA VAL A 373 -15.18 -15.18 -4.79
C VAL A 373 -14.70 -16.54 -4.31
N ARG A 374 -13.83 -17.17 -5.09
CA ARG A 374 -13.16 -18.40 -4.70
C ARG A 374 -11.70 -18.10 -4.45
N GLY A 375 -11.31 -18.06 -3.17
CA GLY A 375 -9.95 -17.89 -2.72
C GLY A 375 -9.04 -18.98 -3.29
N GLY A 376 -7.94 -18.58 -3.86
CA GLY A 376 -7.05 -19.49 -4.54
C GLY A 376 -5.70 -19.64 -3.86
N LYS A 377 -4.71 -19.78 -4.69
CA LYS A 377 -3.30 -20.01 -4.34
C LYS A 377 -2.66 -18.83 -3.60
N TYR A 378 -3.26 -17.65 -3.72
CA TYR A 378 -2.70 -16.40 -3.18
C TYR A 378 -3.54 -15.97 -1.98
N ALA A 379 -3.08 -16.33 -0.77
CA ALA A 379 -3.72 -15.92 0.48
C ALA A 379 -3.92 -14.39 0.55
N GLY A 380 -5.03 -13.94 1.09
CA GLY A 380 -5.35 -12.52 1.24
C GLY A 380 -6.11 -11.91 0.07
N GLY A 381 -6.78 -12.74 -0.72
CA GLY A 381 -7.56 -12.33 -1.86
C GLY A 381 -8.60 -11.25 -1.61
N GLY A 382 -8.93 -10.53 -2.66
CA GLY A 382 -9.94 -9.50 -2.63
C GLY A 382 -10.28 -9.03 -4.03
N PHE A 383 -11.17 -8.07 -4.08
CA PHE A 383 -11.58 -7.49 -5.35
C PHE A 383 -11.99 -6.03 -5.19
N PHE A 384 -12.07 -5.37 -6.33
CA PHE A 384 -12.71 -4.06 -6.52
C PHE A 384 -13.87 -4.23 -7.46
N ALA A 385 -14.91 -3.42 -7.28
CA ALA A 385 -16.01 -3.36 -8.22
C ALA A 385 -16.48 -1.93 -8.40
N HIS A 386 -16.79 -1.54 -9.64
CA HIS A 386 -17.41 -0.26 -9.94
C HIS A 386 -18.34 -0.34 -11.15
N ILE A 387 -19.21 0.64 -11.25
CA ILE A 387 -20.11 0.83 -12.38
C ILE A 387 -19.57 1.99 -13.22
N GLY A 388 -19.23 1.71 -14.46
CA GLY A 388 -18.90 2.72 -15.45
C GLY A 388 -20.14 3.10 -16.26
N ARG A 389 -20.54 4.39 -16.19
CA ARG A 389 -21.55 4.95 -17.07
C ARG A 389 -20.88 5.60 -18.25
N GLU A 390 -21.35 5.34 -19.47
CA GLU A 390 -20.86 6.06 -20.65
C GLU A 390 -21.21 7.55 -20.45
N LYS A 391 -20.20 8.43 -20.53
CA LYS A 391 -20.45 9.86 -20.54
C LYS A 391 -21.31 10.15 -21.77
N LYS A 392 -22.51 10.70 -21.55
CA LYS A 392 -23.39 11.16 -22.60
C LYS A 392 -22.81 12.38 -23.30
#